data_ed900f084cdce9975ae8b26a293e4b07
#
_entry.id   ed900f084cdce9975ae8b26a293e4b07
#
_cell.length_a   1.000
_cell.length_b   1.000
_cell.length_c   1.000
_cell.angle_alpha   90.00
_cell.angle_beta   90.00
_cell.angle_gamma   90.00
#
_symmetry.space_group_name_H-M   'P 1'
#
loop_
_entity.id
_entity.type
_entity.pdbx_description
1 polymer ?
#
loop_
_entity_poly.entity_id
_entity_poly.type
_entity_poly.pdbx_seq_one_letter_code
_entity_poly.pdbx_strand_id
1 'polypeptide(L)' 'MLFKFGEKVFGSMDLFRGWLHDSSIPLGGTSPISLLDTTFGIDLVHDELGRIQHGIFS' A
#
# COMPACT_ATOMS: atom_id res chain seq x y z
N MET A 1 11.95 0.45 -4.29
CA MET A 1 11.69 -0.51 -3.21
C MET A 1 10.22 -0.61 -2.92
N LEU A 2 9.64 0.31 -2.13
CA LEU A 2 8.21 0.25 -1.81
C LEU A 2 7.35 0.37 -3.07
N PHE A 3 7.68 1.30 -3.96
CA PHE A 3 6.89 1.54 -5.16
C PHE A 3 6.98 0.36 -6.14
N LYS A 4 8.15 -0.27 -6.24
CA LYS A 4 8.28 -1.48 -7.06
C LYS A 4 7.45 -2.61 -6.51
N PHE A 5 7.43 -2.76 -5.19
CA PHE A 5 6.60 -3.77 -4.54
C PHE A 5 5.12 -3.50 -4.77
N GLY A 6 4.70 -2.22 -4.60
CA GLY A 6 3.31 -1.85 -4.85
C GLY A 6 2.87 -2.10 -6.28
N GLU A 7 3.72 -1.73 -7.25
CA GLU A 7 3.42 -2.00 -8.64
C GLU A 7 3.27 -3.49 -8.91
N LYS A 8 4.13 -4.31 -8.31
CA LYS A 8 4.06 -5.75 -8.47
C LYS A 8 2.78 -6.33 -7.87
N VAL A 9 2.37 -5.83 -6.71
CA VAL A 9 1.16 -6.31 -6.03
C VAL A 9 -0.08 -6.00 -6.87
N PHE A 10 -0.17 -4.80 -7.43
CA PHE A 10 -1.34 -4.37 -8.18
C PHE A 10 -1.25 -4.68 -9.68
N GLY A 11 -0.06 -4.98 -10.18
CA GLY A 11 0.17 -5.24 -11.59
C GLY A 11 0.23 -3.99 -12.45
N SER A 12 0.10 -2.80 -11.86
CA SER A 12 0.08 -1.53 -12.58
C SER A 12 0.41 -0.40 -11.61
N MET A 13 1.23 0.54 -12.06
CA MET A 13 1.55 1.71 -11.26
C MET A 13 0.31 2.62 -11.09
N ASP A 14 -0.55 2.67 -12.09
CA ASP A 14 -1.77 3.49 -11.99
C ASP A 14 -2.72 2.96 -10.92
N LEU A 15 -2.90 1.65 -10.85
CA LEU A 15 -3.73 1.03 -9.82
C LEU A 15 -3.13 1.25 -8.44
N PHE A 16 -1.82 1.11 -8.33
CA PHE A 16 -1.13 1.33 -7.06
C PHE A 16 -1.29 2.78 -6.60
N ARG A 17 -1.14 3.74 -7.51
CA ARG A 17 -1.34 5.16 -7.16
C ARG A 17 -2.76 5.43 -6.69
N GLY A 18 -3.75 4.84 -7.36
CA GLY A 18 -5.13 4.97 -6.92
C GLY A 18 -5.32 4.50 -5.48
N TRP A 19 -4.75 3.34 -5.17
CA TRP A 19 -4.81 2.81 -3.81
C TRP A 19 -4.11 3.73 -2.81
N LEU A 20 -2.97 4.31 -3.19
CA LEU A 20 -2.22 5.20 -2.30
C LEU A 20 -3.02 6.43 -1.91
N HIS A 21 -3.88 6.93 -2.81
CA HIS A 21 -4.64 8.16 -2.56
C HIS A 21 -6.02 7.91 -1.97
N ASP A 22 -6.46 6.67 -1.90
CA ASP A 22 -7.75 6.32 -1.31
C ASP A 22 -7.62 6.05 0.19
N SER A 23 -8.70 6.32 0.93
CA SER A 23 -8.75 5.97 2.35
C SER A 23 -8.67 4.46 2.51
N SER A 24 -7.87 4.02 3.49
CA SER A 24 -7.71 2.59 3.77
C SER A 24 -8.19 2.31 5.20
N ILE A 25 -9.24 1.51 5.34
CA ILE A 25 -9.76 1.16 6.66
C ILE A 25 -8.70 0.44 7.50
N PRO A 26 -7.94 -0.55 6.95
CA PRO A 26 -6.89 -1.20 7.73
C PRO A 26 -5.79 -0.24 8.20
N LEU A 27 -5.64 0.92 7.55
CA LEU A 27 -4.65 1.91 7.94
C LEU A 27 -5.27 3.05 8.77
N GLY A 28 -6.41 2.79 9.39
CA GLY A 28 -7.05 3.77 10.26
C GLY A 28 -7.92 4.78 9.54
N GLY A 29 -8.34 4.48 8.31
CA GLY A 29 -9.19 5.37 7.53
C GLY A 29 -8.43 6.51 6.85
N THR A 30 -7.10 6.49 6.91
CA THR A 30 -6.26 7.47 6.25
C THR A 30 -5.74 6.92 4.92
N SER A 31 -5.31 7.82 4.02
CA SER A 31 -4.72 7.37 2.77
C SER A 31 -3.30 6.86 3.00
N PRO A 32 -2.90 5.77 2.35
CA PRO A 32 -1.54 5.24 2.54
C PRO A 32 -0.46 6.27 2.23
N ILE A 33 -0.67 7.15 1.25
CA ILE A 33 0.35 8.12 0.87
C ILE A 33 0.66 9.09 2.01
N SER A 34 -0.32 9.37 2.86
CA SER A 34 -0.12 10.30 3.99
C SER A 34 0.76 9.70 5.07
N LEU A 35 1.00 8.39 5.04
CA LEU A 35 1.84 7.71 6.02
C LEU A 35 3.29 7.60 5.59
N LEU A 36 3.63 7.99 4.37
CA LEU A 36 4.97 7.78 3.82
C LEU A 36 5.99 8.81 4.29
N ASP A 37 5.60 9.74 5.14
CA ASP A 37 6.51 10.76 5.68
C ASP A 37 7.31 10.28 6.90
N THR A 38 7.03 9.07 7.40
CA THR A 38 7.77 8.48 8.50
C THR A 38 8.14 7.04 8.20
N THR A 39 9.21 6.55 8.83
CA THR A 39 9.62 5.16 8.69
C THR A 39 8.54 4.21 9.18
N PHE A 40 7.90 4.57 10.29
CA PHE A 40 6.82 3.76 10.85
C PHE A 40 5.66 3.65 9.87
N GLY A 41 5.28 4.76 9.24
CA GLY A 41 4.21 4.77 8.25
C GLY A 41 4.55 3.96 7.02
N ILE A 42 5.80 4.04 6.54
CA ILE A 42 6.27 3.24 5.41
C ILE A 42 6.13 1.75 5.74
N ASP A 43 6.52 1.34 6.94
CA ASP A 43 6.40 -0.05 7.36
C ASP A 43 4.94 -0.51 7.39
N LEU A 44 4.03 0.33 7.86
CA LEU A 44 2.60 0.02 7.87
C LEU A 44 2.07 -0.19 6.45
N VAL A 45 2.45 0.69 5.53
CA VAL A 45 2.01 0.57 4.14
C VAL A 45 2.58 -0.70 3.51
N HIS A 46 3.85 -1.00 3.78
CA HIS A 46 4.48 -2.21 3.27
C HIS A 46 3.77 -3.46 3.79
N ASP A 47 3.43 -3.49 5.08
CA ASP A 47 2.72 -4.61 5.66
C ASP A 47 1.34 -4.80 5.03
N GLU A 48 0.64 -3.70 4.77
CA GLU A 48 -0.68 -3.79 4.13
C GLU A 48 -0.58 -4.31 2.70
N LEU A 49 0.44 -3.88 1.96
CA LEU A 49 0.68 -4.42 0.62
C LEU A 49 0.94 -5.92 0.65
N GLY A 50 1.68 -6.39 1.65
CA GLY A 50 1.92 -7.81 1.83
C GLY A 50 0.64 -8.58 2.09
N ARG A 51 -0.27 -8.02 2.89
CA ARG A 51 -1.57 -8.66 3.16
C ARG A 51 -2.42 -8.72 1.89
N ILE A 52 -2.44 -7.65 1.11
CA ILE A 52 -3.18 -7.63 -0.15
C ILE A 52 -2.64 -8.71 -1.09
N GLN A 53 -1.32 -8.81 -1.20
CA GLN A 53 -0.68 -9.81 -2.04
C GLN A 53 -1.05 -11.23 -1.61
N HIS A 54 -1.04 -11.49 -0.30
CA HIS A 54 -1.44 -12.80 0.22
C HIS A 54 -2.91 -13.12 -0.07
N GLY A 55 -3.78 -12.13 0.07
CA GLY A 55 -5.20 -12.32 -0.21
C GLY A 55 -5.47 -12.62 -1.67
N ILE A 56 -4.66 -12.09 -2.58
CA ILE A 56 -4.82 -12.33 -4.01
C ILE A 56 -4.35 -13.75 -4.39
N PHE A 57 -3.29 -14.22 -3.76
CA PHE A 57 -2.62 -15.47 -4.16
C PHE A 57 -2.87 -16.65 -3.23
N SER A 58 -3.61 -16.47 -2.17
CA SER A 58 -3.90 -17.56 -1.22
C SER A 58 -5.16 -18.39 -1.59
#